data_2cd873761dd4ea9c621f199781475b1f
#
_entry.id   2cd873761dd4ea9c621f199781475b1f
#
_cell.length_a   1.000
_cell.length_b   1.000
_cell.length_c   1.000
_cell.angle_alpha   90.00
_cell.angle_beta   90.00
_cell.angle_gamma   90.00
#
_symmetry.space_group_name_H-M   'P 1'
#
loop_
_entity.id
_entity.type
_entity.pdbx_description
1 polymer ?
#
loop_
_entity_poly.entity_id
_entity_poly.type
_entity_poly.pdbx_seq_one_letter_code
_entity_poly.pdbx_strand_id
1 'polypeptide(L)'
;MLMELDYETVSALESALIVAEDSKMRDAKDWANIAESLGASEQRRAADNLAAFCGGQADRYRKAMDALQRAKKGPSRSDTATRA
;
A
#
# COMPACT_ATOMS: atom_id res chain seq x y z
N MET A 1 -21.72 2.45 -11.46
CA MET A 1 -21.08 3.09 -12.59
C MET A 1 -19.75 2.44 -12.93
N LEU A 2 -19.54 2.23 -14.19
CA LEU A 2 -18.28 1.65 -14.62
C LEU A 2 -17.26 2.71 -14.90
N MET A 3 -16.09 2.55 -14.34
CA MET A 3 -14.97 3.38 -14.69
C MET A 3 -14.09 2.62 -15.64
N GLU A 4 -13.90 3.19 -16.80
CA GLU A 4 -12.96 2.62 -17.75
C GLU A 4 -11.63 3.29 -17.58
N LEU A 5 -10.62 2.49 -17.33
CA LEU A 5 -9.26 2.99 -17.20
C LEU A 5 -8.49 2.49 -18.42
N ASP A 6 -7.85 3.40 -19.12
CA ASP A 6 -7.01 2.97 -20.23
C ASP A 6 -5.71 2.39 -19.69
N TYR A 7 -4.97 1.74 -20.57
CA TYR A 7 -3.76 1.05 -20.16
C TYR A 7 -2.75 2.01 -19.54
N GLU A 8 -2.61 3.20 -20.10
CA GLU A 8 -1.64 4.15 -19.60
C GLU A 8 -1.99 4.63 -18.20
N THR A 9 -3.26 4.90 -17.97
CA THR A 9 -3.72 5.32 -16.64
C THR A 9 -3.48 4.23 -15.62
N VAL A 10 -3.83 2.98 -15.97
CA VAL A 10 -3.64 1.86 -15.06
C VAL A 10 -2.15 1.68 -14.76
N SER A 11 -1.33 1.76 -15.78
CA SER A 11 0.12 1.58 -15.60
C SER A 11 0.69 2.67 -14.68
N ALA A 12 0.24 3.91 -14.87
CA ALA A 12 0.69 5.01 -14.02
C ALA A 12 0.26 4.80 -12.57
N LEU A 13 -0.97 4.33 -12.37
CA LEU A 13 -1.45 4.07 -11.00
C LEU A 13 -0.66 2.95 -10.35
N GLU A 14 -0.38 1.89 -11.10
CA GLU A 14 0.42 0.80 -10.57
C GLU A 14 1.79 1.28 -10.12
N SER A 15 2.45 2.06 -10.97
CA SER A 15 3.77 2.57 -10.66
C SER A 15 3.73 3.47 -9.42
N ALA A 16 2.72 4.34 -9.35
CA ALA A 16 2.57 5.24 -8.21
C ALA A 16 2.34 4.47 -6.92
N LEU A 17 1.52 3.42 -6.97
CA LEU A 17 1.23 2.63 -5.77
C LEU A 17 2.45 1.85 -5.31
N ILE A 18 3.22 1.31 -6.25
CA ILE A 18 4.44 0.59 -5.90
C ILE A 18 5.43 1.53 -5.21
N VAL A 19 5.63 2.71 -5.77
CA VAL A 19 6.54 3.69 -5.18
C VAL A 19 6.04 4.13 -3.82
N ALA A 20 4.74 4.37 -3.70
CA ALA A 20 4.16 4.84 -2.44
C ALA A 20 4.30 3.77 -1.36
N GLU A 21 4.00 2.52 -1.67
CA GLU A 21 4.13 1.44 -0.71
C GLU A 21 5.57 1.29 -0.26
N ASP A 22 6.50 1.28 -1.22
CA ASP A 22 7.91 1.11 -0.92
C ASP A 22 8.43 2.24 -0.04
N SER A 23 8.02 3.47 -0.36
CA SER A 23 8.41 4.65 0.42
C SER A 23 7.92 4.53 1.86
N LYS A 24 6.67 4.11 2.05
CA LYS A 24 6.10 3.99 3.39
C LYS A 24 6.71 2.84 4.17
N MET A 25 7.05 1.76 3.50
CA MET A 25 7.73 0.66 4.17
C MET A 25 9.12 1.08 4.63
N ARG A 26 9.82 1.87 3.81
CA ARG A 26 11.13 2.40 4.19
C ARG A 26 11.00 3.34 5.38
N ASP A 27 10.00 4.21 5.34
CA ASP A 27 9.78 5.14 6.45
C ASP A 27 9.46 4.39 7.73
N ALA A 28 8.65 3.34 7.66
CA ALA A 28 8.33 2.55 8.83
C ALA A 28 9.58 1.91 9.42
N LYS A 29 10.46 1.40 8.57
CA LYS A 29 11.70 0.80 9.02
C LYS A 29 12.62 1.84 9.65
N ASP A 30 12.70 3.02 9.04
CA ASP A 30 13.53 4.09 9.56
C ASP A 30 13.05 4.52 10.94
N TRP A 31 11.73 4.69 11.11
CA TRP A 31 11.18 5.07 12.41
C TRP A 31 11.40 3.99 13.45
N ALA A 32 11.29 2.72 13.05
CA ALA A 32 11.56 1.61 13.97
C ALA A 32 13.02 1.62 14.43
N ASN A 33 13.94 1.89 13.50
CA ASN A 33 15.36 1.98 13.85
C ASN A 33 15.63 3.16 14.78
N ILE A 34 14.98 4.29 14.51
CA ILE A 34 15.11 5.46 15.37
C ILE A 34 14.59 5.12 16.78
N ALA A 35 13.45 4.43 16.85
CA ALA A 35 12.88 4.06 18.13
C ALA A 35 13.84 3.21 18.94
N GLU A 36 14.52 2.25 18.28
CA GLU A 36 15.48 1.40 18.97
C GLU A 36 16.62 2.21 19.59
N SER A 37 17.05 3.24 18.88
CA SER A 37 18.17 4.04 19.35
C SER A 37 17.80 4.96 20.51
N LEU A 38 16.51 5.18 20.73
CA LEU A 38 16.06 6.14 21.74
C LEU A 38 15.88 5.52 23.12
N GLY A 39 15.87 4.20 23.22
CA GLY A 39 15.65 3.54 24.48
C GLY A 39 14.22 3.76 24.98
N ALA A 40 14.00 3.53 26.26
CA ALA A 40 12.67 3.66 26.86
C ALA A 40 12.38 5.11 27.17
N SER A 41 11.63 5.78 26.33
CA SER A 41 11.36 7.20 26.50
C SER A 41 10.07 7.56 25.75
N GLU A 42 9.61 8.80 25.96
CA GLU A 42 8.45 9.29 25.23
C GLU A 42 8.78 9.42 23.75
N GLN A 43 10.01 9.81 23.45
CA GLN A 43 10.43 9.91 22.06
C GLN A 43 10.38 8.55 21.38
N ARG A 44 10.75 7.49 22.10
CA ARG A 44 10.65 6.15 21.53
C ARG A 44 9.20 5.79 21.22
N ARG A 45 8.28 6.12 22.14
CA ARG A 45 6.88 5.84 21.90
C ARG A 45 6.36 6.57 20.67
N ALA A 46 6.76 7.84 20.52
CA ALA A 46 6.36 8.61 19.35
C ALA A 46 6.91 8.00 18.08
N ALA A 47 8.16 7.56 18.11
CA ALA A 47 8.78 6.92 16.93
C ALA A 47 8.10 5.60 16.60
N ASP A 48 7.77 4.80 17.63
CA ASP A 48 7.04 3.55 17.41
C ASP A 48 5.67 3.81 16.78
N ASN A 49 4.98 4.85 17.24
CA ASN A 49 3.68 5.21 16.69
C ASN A 49 3.81 5.63 15.22
N LEU A 50 4.85 6.36 14.88
CA LEU A 50 5.09 6.77 13.50
C LEU A 50 5.43 5.57 12.63
N ALA A 51 6.21 4.62 13.17
CA ALA A 51 6.50 3.39 12.43
C ALA A 51 5.22 2.62 12.14
N ALA A 52 4.34 2.50 13.13
CA ALA A 52 3.06 1.80 12.94
C ALA A 52 2.19 2.52 11.93
N PHE A 53 2.17 3.86 12.00
CA PHE A 53 1.39 4.65 11.07
C PHE A 53 1.87 4.44 9.62
N CYS A 54 3.18 4.49 9.41
CA CYS A 54 3.74 4.30 8.08
C CYS A 54 3.47 2.89 7.57
N GLY A 55 3.59 1.89 8.46
CA GLY A 55 3.27 0.51 8.09
C GLY A 55 1.83 0.34 7.68
N GLY A 56 0.91 1.01 8.40
CA GLY A 56 -0.51 0.99 8.04
C GLY A 56 -0.77 1.63 6.69
N GLN A 57 -0.05 2.71 6.38
CA GLN A 57 -0.18 3.34 5.08
C GLN A 57 0.32 2.45 3.95
N ALA A 58 1.46 1.78 4.18
CA ALA A 58 1.98 0.83 3.20
C ALA A 58 0.96 -0.27 2.92
N ASP A 59 0.30 -0.76 3.98
CA ASP A 59 -0.72 -1.79 3.82
C ASP A 59 -1.90 -1.29 2.98
N ARG A 60 -2.30 -0.04 3.18
CA ARG A 60 -3.38 0.54 2.40
C ARG A 60 -3.01 0.63 0.92
N TYR A 61 -1.77 1.00 0.62
CA TYR A 61 -1.33 1.06 -0.77
C TYR A 61 -1.30 -0.33 -1.38
N ARG A 62 -0.89 -1.34 -0.61
CA ARG A 62 -0.90 -2.70 -1.10
C ARG A 62 -2.32 -3.16 -1.42
N LYS A 63 -3.27 -2.85 -0.53
CA LYS A 63 -4.66 -3.22 -0.76
C LYS A 63 -5.22 -2.52 -1.98
N ALA A 64 -4.83 -1.26 -2.18
CA ALA A 64 -5.26 -0.53 -3.38
C ALA A 64 -4.68 -1.17 -4.63
N MET A 65 -3.43 -1.62 -4.57
CA MET A 65 -2.83 -2.31 -5.71
C MET A 65 -3.57 -3.60 -6.01
N ASP A 66 -3.91 -4.37 -4.97
CA ASP A 66 -4.67 -5.61 -5.18
C ASP A 66 -6.02 -5.33 -5.82
N ALA A 67 -6.69 -4.27 -5.38
CA ALA A 67 -7.97 -3.89 -5.98
C ALA A 67 -7.80 -3.50 -7.44
N LEU A 68 -6.73 -2.78 -7.74
CA LEU A 68 -6.45 -2.37 -9.11
C LEU A 68 -6.17 -3.58 -9.99
N GLN A 69 -5.42 -4.55 -9.47
CA GLN A 69 -5.12 -5.76 -10.22
C GLN A 69 -6.39 -6.54 -10.53
N ARG A 70 -7.30 -6.61 -9.55
CA ARG A 70 -8.58 -7.28 -9.78
C ARG A 70 -9.40 -6.55 -10.84
N ALA A 71 -9.39 -5.22 -10.80
CA ALA A 71 -10.12 -4.42 -11.80
C ALA A 71 -9.53 -4.60 -13.19
N LYS A 72 -8.20 -4.73 -13.26
CA LYS A 72 -7.52 -4.96 -14.53
C LYS A 72 -7.98 -6.24 -15.21
N LYS A 73 -8.19 -7.28 -14.39
CA LYS A 73 -8.59 -8.57 -14.94
C LYS A 73 -10.02 -8.54 -15.45
N GLY A 74 -10.75 -7.51 -15.10
CA GLY A 74 -12.10 -7.36 -15.58
C GLY A 74 -13.10 -8.13 -14.75
N PRO A 75 -14.36 -7.82 -14.96
CA PRO A 75 -15.42 -8.44 -14.18
C PRO A 75 -15.72 -9.85 -14.63
N SER A 76 -15.22 -10.20 -15.72
CA SER A 76 -15.57 -11.45 -16.31
C SER A 76 -15.05 -12.63 -15.54
N ARG A 77 -15.14 -12.52 -15.53
CA ARG A 77 -14.87 -13.39 -15.13
C ARG A 77 -15.09 -13.95 -14.08
N SER A 78 -15.56 -13.36 -14.30
CA SER A 78 -15.80 -13.78 -13.50
C SER A 78 -16.02 -14.48 -13.25
N ASP A 79 -16.27 -14.32 -13.55
CA ASP A 79 -16.43 -14.91 -13.31
C ASP A 79 -16.60 -15.64 -13.37
N THR A 80 -16.75 -15.58 -13.79
CA THR A 80 -16.86 -16.30 -13.78
C THR A 80 -16.65 -17.00 -13.48
N ALA A 81 -16.72 -17.00 -13.58
CA ALA A 81 -16.62 -17.63 -13.20
C ALA A 81 -16.72 -18.13 -12.81
N THR A 82 -17.16 -17.99 -12.84
CA THR A 82 -17.31 -18.41 -12.43
C THR A 82 -17.74 -18.85 -12.61
N ARG A 83 -18.19 -18.81 -12.98
CA ARG A 83 -18.63 -19.18 -13.09
C ARG A 83 -18.71 -19.92 -13.51
N ALA A 84 -18.83 -19.55 -13.85
CA ALA A 84 -19.31 -20.51 -14.11
C ALA A 84 -19.12 -21.16 -13.71
#